data_89ed7de3a310e57078fe06498346221b
#
_entry.id   89ed7de3a310e57078fe06498346221b
#
_cell.length_a   1.000
_cell.length_b   1.000
_cell.length_c   1.000
_cell.angle_alpha   90.00
_cell.angle_beta   90.00
_cell.angle_gamma   90.00
#
_symmetry.space_group_name_H-M   'P 1'
#
loop_
_entity.id
_entity.type
_entity.pdbx_description
1 polymer ?
#
loop_
_entity_poly.entity_id
_entity_poly.type
_entity_poly.pdbx_seq_one_letter_code
_entity_poly.pdbx_strand_id
1 'polypeptide(L)'
;VLAAAAVYGDDTAQCFAVGECELPHKEGVLPALAGEIGEVILGEKAGRTSDAEITVFDSTGIALQDIASAAIILKGCEKHGLGTVCQI
;
A
#
# COMPACT_ATOMS: atom_id res chain seq x y z
N VAL A 1 -14.84 1.78 12.22
CA VAL A 1 -14.64 2.12 10.80
C VAL A 1 -14.17 0.92 10.00
N LEU A 2 -13.16 0.20 10.47
CA LEU A 2 -12.60 -0.95 9.73
C LEU A 2 -13.61 -2.08 9.52
N ALA A 3 -14.54 -2.29 10.43
CA ALA A 3 -15.57 -3.34 10.31
C ALA A 3 -16.56 -3.06 9.18
N ALA A 4 -16.79 -1.79 8.83
CA ALA A 4 -17.74 -1.36 7.82
C ALA A 4 -17.08 -0.96 6.50
N ALA A 5 -15.74 -1.06 6.40
CA ALA A 5 -14.97 -0.59 5.26
C ALA A 5 -14.41 -1.75 4.44
N ALA A 6 -14.16 -1.48 3.15
CA ALA A 6 -13.28 -2.32 2.36
C ALA A 6 -11.84 -1.88 2.64
N VAL A 7 -11.06 -2.75 3.29
CA VAL A 7 -9.71 -2.42 3.75
C VAL A 7 -8.68 -3.02 2.81
N TYR A 8 -7.81 -2.18 2.32
CA TYR A 8 -6.69 -2.56 1.45
C TYR A 8 -5.38 -2.31 2.17
N GLY A 9 -4.36 -3.05 1.84
CA GLY A 9 -3.05 -2.87 2.42
C GLY A 9 -1.94 -3.00 1.40
N ASP A 10 -0.71 -2.73 1.85
CA ASP A 10 0.49 -2.92 1.03
C ASP A 10 0.94 -4.38 1.04
N ASP A 11 0.92 -5.03 2.20
CA ASP A 11 1.27 -6.44 2.36
C ASP A 11 0.39 -7.04 3.46
N THR A 12 -0.36 -8.08 3.13
CA THR A 12 -1.37 -8.66 4.04
C THR A 12 -0.76 -9.14 5.35
N ALA A 13 0.32 -9.90 5.28
CA ALA A 13 0.96 -10.44 6.48
C ALA A 13 1.48 -9.31 7.39
N GLN A 14 2.08 -8.29 6.81
CA GLN A 14 2.60 -7.16 7.56
C GLN A 14 1.47 -6.31 8.16
N CYS A 15 0.37 -6.09 7.42
CA CYS A 15 -0.79 -5.35 7.93
C CYS A 15 -1.40 -6.03 9.16
N PHE A 16 -1.40 -7.35 9.21
CA PHE A 16 -1.93 -8.08 10.35
C PHE A 16 -0.94 -8.22 11.51
N ALA A 17 0.34 -7.93 11.29
CA ALA A 17 1.38 -7.99 12.30
C ALA A 17 1.65 -6.66 12.97
N VAL A 18 1.48 -5.54 12.26
CA VAL A 18 1.76 -4.19 12.76
C VAL A 18 0.72 -3.20 12.21
N GLY A 19 0.55 -2.08 12.91
CA GLY A 19 -0.29 -0.98 12.46
C GLY A 19 -1.75 -1.12 12.84
N GLU A 20 -2.61 -0.40 12.14
CA GLU A 20 -4.01 -0.25 12.51
C GLU A 20 -4.86 -1.51 12.36
N CYS A 21 -4.44 -2.44 11.51
CA CYS A 21 -5.18 -3.69 11.27
C CYS A 21 -4.80 -4.80 12.24
N GLU A 22 -3.73 -4.65 13.03
CA GLU A 22 -3.22 -5.70 13.91
C GLU A 22 -4.27 -6.16 14.93
N LEU A 23 -4.76 -5.23 15.76
CA LEU A 23 -5.76 -5.56 16.78
C LEU A 23 -7.10 -5.98 16.20
N PRO A 24 -7.68 -5.26 15.23
CA PRO A 24 -8.93 -5.69 14.61
C PRO A 24 -8.87 -7.09 14.01
N HIS A 25 -7.73 -7.48 13.44
CA HIS A 25 -7.55 -8.82 12.91
C HIS A 25 -7.51 -9.86 14.04
N LYS A 26 -6.74 -9.61 15.09
CA LYS A 26 -6.63 -10.51 16.24
C LYS A 26 -7.97 -10.69 16.96
N GLU A 27 -8.79 -9.65 17.00
CA GLU A 27 -10.11 -9.67 17.63
C GLU A 27 -11.21 -10.24 16.73
N GLY A 28 -10.90 -10.59 15.48
CA GLY A 28 -11.86 -11.14 14.53
C GLY A 28 -12.77 -10.10 13.86
N VAL A 29 -12.56 -8.82 14.11
CA VAL A 29 -13.34 -7.73 13.49
C VAL A 29 -12.96 -7.57 12.02
N LEU A 30 -11.70 -7.81 11.70
CA LEU A 30 -11.16 -7.73 10.34
C LEU A 30 -10.49 -9.07 10.00
N PRO A 31 -11.25 -10.08 9.55
CA PRO A 31 -10.68 -11.40 9.27
C PRO A 31 -9.78 -11.43 8.03
N ALA A 32 -10.04 -10.55 7.05
CA ALA A 32 -9.27 -10.48 5.81
C ALA A 32 -9.28 -9.06 5.24
N LEU A 33 -8.26 -8.74 4.43
CA LEU A 33 -8.26 -7.51 3.63
C LEU A 33 -9.09 -7.73 2.36
N ALA A 34 -9.63 -6.65 1.80
CA ALA A 34 -10.26 -6.70 0.48
C ALA A 34 -9.24 -6.96 -0.62
N GLY A 35 -8.00 -6.57 -0.41
CA GLY A 35 -6.89 -6.86 -1.30
C GLY A 35 -5.65 -6.07 -0.94
N GLU A 36 -4.55 -6.38 -1.60
CA GLU A 36 -3.33 -5.59 -1.56
C GLU A 36 -3.35 -4.57 -2.69
N ILE A 37 -2.74 -3.41 -2.47
CA ILE A 37 -2.77 -2.33 -3.47
C ILE A 37 -2.17 -2.77 -4.81
N GLY A 38 -1.17 -3.63 -4.79
CA GLY A 38 -0.58 -4.19 -6.00
C GLY A 38 -1.58 -4.99 -6.82
N GLU A 39 -2.45 -5.76 -6.15
CA GLU A 39 -3.50 -6.53 -6.82
C GLU A 39 -4.54 -5.62 -7.49
N VAL A 40 -4.87 -4.50 -6.85
CA VAL A 40 -5.79 -3.50 -7.41
C VAL A 40 -5.17 -2.82 -8.64
N ILE A 41 -3.90 -2.43 -8.55
CA ILE A 41 -3.17 -1.79 -9.65
C ILE A 41 -3.07 -2.72 -10.86
N LEU A 42 -2.82 -4.01 -10.62
CA LEU A 42 -2.71 -5.01 -11.69
C LEU A 42 -4.06 -5.47 -12.24
N GLY A 43 -5.17 -5.06 -11.63
CA GLY A 43 -6.52 -5.45 -12.05
C GLY A 43 -6.96 -6.81 -11.55
N GLU A 44 -6.21 -7.44 -10.64
CA GLU A 44 -6.56 -8.75 -10.07
C GLU A 44 -7.66 -8.66 -9.02
N LYS A 45 -7.80 -7.51 -8.37
CA LYS A 45 -8.84 -7.22 -7.39
C LYS A 45 -9.53 -5.91 -7.76
N ALA A 46 -10.83 -5.85 -7.55
CA ALA A 46 -11.58 -4.61 -7.71
C ALA A 46 -11.20 -3.65 -6.58
N GLY A 47 -11.03 -2.38 -6.94
CA GLY A 47 -10.91 -1.32 -5.96
C GLY A 47 -12.29 -0.80 -5.55
N ARG A 48 -12.39 0.53 -5.37
CA ARG A 48 -13.66 1.17 -5.03
C ARG A 48 -14.69 0.96 -6.14
N THR A 49 -15.88 0.51 -5.75
CA THR A 49 -16.95 0.17 -6.70
C THR A 49 -18.13 1.15 -6.65
N SER A 50 -18.23 1.97 -5.63
CA SER A 50 -19.29 2.99 -5.53
C SER A 50 -18.86 4.15 -4.65
N ASP A 51 -19.54 5.30 -4.78
CA ASP A 51 -19.27 6.47 -3.96
C ASP A 51 -19.71 6.29 -2.51
N ALA A 52 -20.67 5.41 -2.26
CA ALA A 52 -21.16 5.10 -0.92
C ALA A 52 -20.25 4.17 -0.14
N GLU A 53 -19.33 3.48 -0.82
CA GLU A 53 -18.41 2.54 -0.20
C GLU A 53 -17.34 3.28 0.62
N ILE A 54 -17.08 2.78 1.83
CA ILE A 54 -15.98 3.27 2.64
C ILE A 54 -14.76 2.41 2.32
N THR A 55 -13.68 3.03 1.86
CA THR A 55 -12.43 2.35 1.58
C THR A 55 -11.33 2.89 2.50
N VAL A 56 -10.48 2.00 2.98
CA VAL A 56 -9.34 2.34 3.84
C VAL A 56 -8.09 1.68 3.25
N PHE A 57 -7.02 2.43 3.16
CA PHE A 57 -5.72 1.89 2.79
C PHE A 57 -4.77 2.00 3.98
N ASP A 58 -4.23 0.86 4.41
CA ASP A 58 -3.24 0.79 5.47
C ASP A 58 -1.86 0.59 4.85
N SER A 59 -1.02 1.62 4.94
CA SER A 59 0.35 1.59 4.46
C SER A 59 1.28 1.36 5.64
N THR A 60 1.81 0.16 5.74
CA THR A 60 2.71 -0.22 6.84
C THR A 60 4.18 0.03 6.51
N GLY A 61 4.46 0.35 5.24
CA GLY A 61 5.81 0.63 4.75
C GLY A 61 6.53 -0.61 4.27
N ILE A 62 6.75 -0.71 2.97
CA ILE A 62 7.49 -1.80 2.35
C ILE A 62 8.69 -1.20 1.63
N ALA A 63 9.90 -1.68 1.95
CA ALA A 63 11.13 -1.21 1.33
C ALA A 63 11.12 -1.35 -0.20
N LEU A 64 10.40 -2.34 -0.72
CA LEU A 64 10.25 -2.53 -2.17
C LEU A 64 9.61 -1.30 -2.84
N GLN A 65 8.62 -0.67 -2.21
CA GLN A 65 7.99 0.53 -2.74
C GLN A 65 8.98 1.70 -2.78
N ASP A 66 9.81 1.84 -1.75
CA ASP A 66 10.84 2.88 -1.68
C ASP A 66 11.89 2.67 -2.79
N ILE A 67 12.34 1.45 -2.99
CA ILE A 67 13.32 1.10 -4.02
C ILE A 67 12.75 1.34 -5.42
N ALA A 68 11.50 0.94 -5.66
CA ALA A 68 10.85 1.13 -6.96
C ALA A 68 10.68 2.62 -7.27
N SER A 69 10.25 3.41 -6.27
CA SER A 69 10.10 4.85 -6.41
C SER A 69 11.43 5.55 -6.65
N ALA A 70 12.46 5.17 -5.90
CA ALA A 70 13.81 5.71 -6.05
C ALA A 70 14.38 5.42 -7.45
N ALA A 71 14.16 4.22 -7.98
CA ALA A 71 14.61 3.85 -9.32
C ALA A 71 13.95 4.72 -10.40
N ILE A 72 12.66 4.99 -10.28
CA ILE A 72 11.92 5.86 -11.22
C ILE A 72 12.43 7.29 -11.14
N ILE A 73 12.64 7.80 -9.93
CA ILE A 73 13.14 9.16 -9.69
C ILE A 73 14.54 9.29 -10.26
N LEU A 74 15.42 8.32 -10.03
CA LEU A 74 16.78 8.34 -10.55
C LEU A 74 16.80 8.40 -12.07
N LYS A 75 16.00 7.56 -12.74
CA LYS A 75 15.88 7.59 -14.20
C LYS A 75 15.35 8.91 -14.71
N GLY A 76 14.38 9.49 -14.02
CA GLY A 76 13.85 10.82 -14.35
C GLY A 76 14.90 11.91 -14.21
N CYS A 77 15.70 11.87 -13.14
CA CYS A 77 16.80 12.83 -12.94
C CYS A 77 17.86 12.71 -14.02
N GLU A 78 18.26 11.51 -14.38
CA GLU A 78 19.22 11.28 -15.46
C GLU A 78 18.70 11.79 -16.80
N LYS A 79 17.44 11.51 -17.13
CA LYS A 79 16.80 11.93 -18.37
C LYS A 79 16.71 13.45 -18.50
N HIS A 80 16.43 14.14 -17.40
CA HIS A 80 16.21 15.60 -17.39
C HIS A 80 17.40 16.39 -16.88
N GLY A 81 18.52 15.75 -16.59
CA GLY A 81 19.73 16.42 -16.11
C GLY A 81 19.57 17.04 -14.72
N LEU A 82 18.75 16.45 -13.87
CA LEU A 82 18.47 16.95 -12.53
C LEU A 82 19.34 16.24 -11.50
N GLY A 83 19.51 16.89 -10.35
CA GLY A 83 20.24 16.32 -9.22
C GLY A 83 21.73 16.62 -9.25
N THR A 84 22.41 16.22 -8.21
CA THR A 84 23.84 16.43 -8.02
C THR A 84 24.51 15.09 -7.72
N VAL A 85 25.59 14.79 -8.43
CA VAL A 85 26.38 13.59 -8.16
C VAL A 85 27.37 13.91 -7.03
N CYS A 86 27.29 13.11 -5.97
CA CYS A 86 28.21 13.22 -4.84
C CYS A 86 29.08 11.97 -4.77
N GLN A 87 30.35 12.14 -4.43
CA GLN A 87 31.24 11.03 -4.09
C GLN A 87 31.24 10.85 -2.57
N ILE A 88 31.09 9.62 -2.16
CA ILE A 88 31.05 9.25 -0.75
C ILE A 88 32.36 8.61 -0.35
#